data_e3de5ee539763a6e27b6e5362aacb595
#
_entry.id   e3de5ee539763a6e27b6e5362aacb595
#
_cell.length_a   1.000
_cell.length_b   1.000
_cell.length_c   1.000
_cell.angle_alpha   90.00
_cell.angle_beta   90.00
_cell.angle_gamma   90.00
#
_symmetry.space_group_name_H-M   'P 1'
#
loop_
_entity.id
_entity.type
_entity.pdbx_description
1 polymer ?
#
loop_
_entity_poly.entity_id
_entity_poly.type
_entity_poly.pdbx_seq_one_letter_code
_entity_poly.pdbx_strand_id
1 'polypeptide(L)'
;MKVAKNVKVGDVIQFPRTQFAPLRSGWNGWLFSAGIVEKLYISKSGKKCATVRYCTRRAGRYQLLPNVETTINLKREYLFEYDLEWNRKRIRECLEAEKNGEQICWSEDAALLVNHNLI
;
A
#
# COMPACT_ATOMS: atom_id res chain seq x y z
N MET A 1 0.68 1.75 14.96
CA MET A 1 -0.03 1.03 13.87
C MET A 1 -0.53 -0.29 14.39
N LYS A 2 -1.74 -0.66 14.02
CA LYS A 2 -2.29 -1.98 14.37
C LYS A 2 -1.79 -3.06 13.41
N VAL A 3 -1.39 -4.19 13.96
CA VAL A 3 -1.05 -5.37 13.17
C VAL A 3 -2.31 -5.91 12.48
N ALA A 4 -2.22 -6.19 11.17
CA ALA A 4 -3.32 -6.76 10.43
C ALA A 4 -3.54 -8.23 10.83
N LYS A 5 -4.78 -8.55 11.21
CA LYS A 5 -5.22 -9.90 11.55
C LYS A 5 -6.44 -10.27 10.72
N ASN A 6 -6.61 -11.57 10.46
CA ASN A 6 -7.76 -12.06 9.71
C ASN A 6 -7.94 -11.36 8.35
N VAL A 7 -6.87 -11.27 7.60
CA VAL A 7 -6.84 -10.64 6.29
C VAL A 7 -7.78 -11.37 5.33
N LYS A 8 -8.62 -10.60 4.62
CA LYS A 8 -9.60 -11.11 3.66
C LYS A 8 -9.40 -10.50 2.28
N VAL A 9 -9.86 -11.17 1.26
CA VAL A 9 -9.90 -10.62 -0.09
C VAL A 9 -10.69 -9.31 -0.10
N GLY A 10 -10.15 -8.28 -0.71
CA GLY A 10 -10.71 -6.92 -0.74
C GLY A 10 -10.19 -6.00 0.36
N ASP A 11 -9.52 -6.52 1.37
CA ASP A 11 -8.93 -5.70 2.42
C ASP A 11 -7.78 -4.86 1.89
N VAL A 12 -7.68 -3.63 2.40
CA VAL A 12 -6.51 -2.78 2.19
C VAL A 12 -5.59 -2.92 3.40
N ILE A 13 -4.34 -3.27 3.14
CA ILE A 13 -3.34 -3.49 4.19
C ILE A 13 -2.08 -2.70 3.89
N GLN A 14 -1.26 -2.49 4.93
CA GLN A 14 0.10 -2.00 4.78
C GLN A 14 1.06 -3.17 4.88
N PHE A 15 1.94 -3.31 3.90
CA PHE A 15 2.91 -4.39 3.86
C PHE A 15 4.31 -3.87 3.56
N PRO A 16 5.37 -4.56 4.04
CA PRO A 16 6.73 -4.15 3.75
C PRO A 16 7.08 -4.49 2.31
N ARG A 17 7.49 -3.49 1.55
CA ARG A 17 7.88 -3.65 0.15
C ARG A 17 9.39 -3.80 -0.01
N THR A 18 10.14 -2.95 0.68
CA THR A 18 11.59 -2.98 0.61
C THR A 18 12.20 -2.47 1.91
N GLN A 19 13.34 -2.99 2.26
CA GLN A 19 14.13 -2.49 3.38
C GLN A 19 14.90 -1.25 2.94
N PHE A 20 14.90 -0.22 3.77
CA PHE A 20 15.72 0.95 3.52
C PHE A 20 17.19 0.58 3.57
N ALA A 21 17.98 1.13 2.66
CA ALA A 21 19.43 1.12 2.81
C ALA A 21 19.81 1.84 4.12
N PRO A 22 20.89 1.41 4.80
CA PRO A 22 21.35 2.09 6.00
C PRO A 22 21.60 3.56 5.70
N LEU A 23 20.96 4.45 6.46
CA LEU A 23 21.26 5.87 6.39
C LEU A 23 22.60 6.12 7.06
N ARG A 24 23.22 7.28 6.77
CA ARG A 24 24.49 7.69 7.42
C ARG A 24 24.39 7.70 8.95
N SER A 25 23.17 7.82 9.48
CA SER A 25 22.89 7.71 10.92
C SER A 25 22.89 6.27 11.44
N GLY A 26 23.09 5.28 10.57
CA GLY A 26 23.01 3.85 10.94
C GLY A 26 21.57 3.33 11.10
N TRP A 27 20.57 4.13 10.79
CA TRP A 27 19.18 3.73 10.90
C TRP A 27 18.74 2.85 9.71
N ASN A 28 18.12 1.72 10.02
CA ASN A 28 17.54 0.81 9.08
C ASN A 28 16.02 0.78 9.28
N GLY A 29 15.26 0.80 8.19
CA GLY A 29 13.81 0.73 8.27
C GLY A 29 13.21 -0.01 7.09
N TRP A 30 11.90 -0.17 7.12
CA TRP A 30 11.13 -0.77 6.06
C TRP A 30 10.26 0.27 5.38
N LEU A 31 10.21 0.21 4.06
CA LEU A 31 9.27 1.00 3.29
C LEU A 31 7.97 0.21 3.15
N PHE A 32 6.89 0.77 3.69
CA PHE A 32 5.57 0.17 3.62
C PHE A 32 4.79 0.74 2.45
N SER A 33 3.96 -0.12 1.85
CA SER A 33 3.01 0.27 0.81
C SER A 33 1.62 -0.17 1.22
N ALA A 34 0.61 0.61 0.83
CA ALA A 34 -0.77 0.16 0.89
C ALA A 34 -1.05 -0.74 -0.30
N GLY A 35 -1.81 -1.80 -0.09
CA GLY A 35 -2.19 -2.71 -1.15
C GLY A 35 -3.53 -3.37 -0.89
N ILE A 36 -4.17 -3.82 -1.96
CA ILE A 36 -5.46 -4.52 -1.91
C ILE A 36 -5.20 -6.01 -2.06
N VAL A 37 -5.75 -6.79 -1.14
CA VAL A 37 -5.67 -8.24 -1.18
C VAL A 37 -6.58 -8.77 -2.28
N GLU A 38 -6.01 -9.37 -3.30
CA GLU A 38 -6.76 -9.96 -4.41
C GLU A 38 -7.09 -11.42 -4.21
N LYS A 39 -6.17 -12.17 -3.63
CA LYS A 39 -6.27 -13.63 -3.54
C LYS A 39 -5.60 -14.11 -2.26
N LEU A 40 -6.22 -15.08 -1.62
CA LEU A 40 -5.65 -15.82 -0.50
C LEU A 40 -5.42 -17.25 -0.95
N TYR A 41 -4.26 -17.81 -0.63
CA TYR A 41 -3.94 -19.18 -0.99
C TYR A 41 -2.90 -19.79 -0.05
N ILE A 42 -2.74 -21.09 -0.14
CA ILE A 42 -1.71 -21.83 0.58
C ILE A 42 -0.65 -22.23 -0.43
N SER A 43 0.61 -21.87 -0.16
CA SER A 43 1.73 -22.23 -1.03
C SER A 43 2.01 -23.73 -0.99
N LYS A 44 2.85 -24.20 -1.93
CA LYS A 44 3.27 -25.62 -1.97
C LYS A 44 3.98 -26.04 -0.68
N SER A 45 4.61 -25.11 0.02
CA SER A 45 5.27 -25.36 1.31
C SER A 45 4.33 -25.26 2.52
N GLY A 46 3.02 -25.07 2.31
CA GLY A 46 2.02 -24.99 3.37
C GLY A 46 1.91 -23.62 4.04
N LYS A 47 2.49 -22.59 3.47
CA LYS A 47 2.43 -21.22 4.01
C LYS A 47 1.18 -20.51 3.52
N LYS A 48 0.51 -19.78 4.42
CA LYS A 48 -0.60 -18.90 4.07
C LYS A 48 -0.04 -17.65 3.38
N CYS A 49 -0.46 -17.43 2.13
CA CYS A 49 0.00 -16.34 1.29
C CYS A 49 -1.17 -15.53 0.75
N ALA A 50 -0.85 -14.31 0.33
CA ALA A 50 -1.80 -13.45 -0.38
C ALA A 50 -1.12 -12.82 -1.59
N THR A 51 -1.89 -12.66 -2.65
CA THR A 51 -1.52 -11.80 -3.77
C THR A 51 -2.09 -10.41 -3.50
N VAL A 52 -1.23 -9.40 -3.52
CA VAL A 52 -1.56 -8.02 -3.21
C VAL A 52 -1.26 -7.15 -4.41
N ARG A 53 -2.19 -6.27 -4.74
CA ARG A 53 -2.04 -5.28 -5.79
C ARG A 53 -1.80 -3.91 -5.19
N TYR A 54 -0.83 -3.18 -5.71
CA TYR A 54 -0.45 -1.88 -5.19
C TYR A 54 0.03 -0.95 -6.31
N CYS A 55 0.12 0.34 -6.00
CA CYS A 55 0.72 1.34 -6.87
C CYS A 55 2.11 1.69 -6.36
N THR A 56 3.04 1.91 -7.26
CA THR A 56 4.40 2.33 -6.91
C THR A 56 4.91 3.37 -7.90
N ARG A 57 5.92 4.14 -7.49
CA ARG A 57 6.64 5.06 -8.36
C ARG A 57 7.85 4.37 -8.95
N ARG A 58 8.09 4.59 -10.22
CA ARG A 58 9.31 4.12 -10.87
C ARG A 58 10.49 4.95 -10.37
N ALA A 59 11.59 4.30 -9.99
CA ALA A 59 12.80 4.99 -9.55
C ALA A 59 13.27 6.03 -10.57
N GLY A 60 13.57 7.24 -10.11
CA GLY A 60 14.03 8.35 -10.95
C GLY A 60 12.98 9.01 -11.84
N ARG A 61 11.70 8.62 -11.73
CA ARG A 61 10.59 9.22 -12.48
C ARG A 61 9.38 9.40 -11.58
N TYR A 62 8.65 10.50 -11.77
CA TYR A 62 7.41 10.77 -11.02
C TYR A 62 6.20 9.99 -11.53
N GLN A 63 6.40 9.07 -12.46
CA GLN A 63 5.32 8.29 -13.04
C GLN A 63 4.89 7.18 -12.08
N LEU A 64 3.62 7.20 -11.70
CA LEU A 64 3.01 6.11 -10.96
C LEU A 64 2.79 4.90 -11.87
N LEU A 65 3.20 3.74 -11.39
CA LEU A 65 2.89 2.47 -12.01
C LEU A 65 1.67 1.89 -11.30
N PRO A 66 0.48 1.91 -11.92
CA PRO A 66 -0.70 1.30 -11.32
C PRO A 66 -0.63 -0.22 -11.40
N ASN A 67 -1.33 -0.88 -10.48
CA ASN A 67 -1.59 -2.31 -10.55
C ASN A 67 -0.35 -3.21 -10.61
N VAL A 68 0.64 -2.92 -9.78
CA VAL A 68 1.77 -3.83 -9.56
C VAL A 68 1.31 -4.94 -8.62
N GLU A 69 1.64 -6.17 -8.96
CA GLU A 69 1.24 -7.35 -8.18
C GLU A 69 2.44 -7.93 -7.44
N THR A 70 2.24 -8.31 -6.19
CA THR A 70 3.24 -9.01 -5.39
C THR A 70 2.60 -10.07 -4.51
N THR A 71 3.42 -11.03 -4.07
CA THR A 71 2.99 -12.08 -3.15
C THR A 71 3.59 -11.83 -1.78
N ILE A 72 2.78 -11.94 -0.74
CA ILE A 72 3.22 -11.78 0.64
C ILE A 72 2.85 -13.01 1.49
N ASN A 73 3.67 -13.25 2.52
CA ASN A 73 3.38 -14.25 3.54
C ASN A 73 2.54 -13.60 4.64
N LEU A 74 1.37 -14.16 4.92
CA LEU A 74 0.42 -13.60 5.90
C LEU A 74 0.88 -13.70 7.35
N LYS A 75 1.90 -14.49 7.65
CA LYS A 75 2.47 -14.60 8.99
C LYS A 75 3.57 -13.56 9.29
N ARG A 76 3.80 -12.64 8.38
CA ARG A 76 4.80 -11.58 8.62
C ARG A 76 4.34 -10.65 9.74
N GLU A 77 5.24 -10.36 10.68
CA GLU A 77 5.00 -9.44 11.79
C GLU A 77 4.77 -7.99 11.33
N TYR A 78 5.15 -7.67 10.10
CA TYR A 78 5.13 -6.32 9.54
C TYR A 78 3.90 -6.02 8.69
N LEU A 79 2.83 -6.79 8.81
CA LEU A 79 1.56 -6.47 8.16
C LEU A 79 0.71 -5.62 9.10
N PHE A 80 0.27 -4.46 8.62
CA PHE A 80 -0.51 -3.53 9.42
C PHE A 80 -1.85 -3.23 8.77
N GLU A 81 -2.83 -2.89 9.60
CA GLU A 81 -4.11 -2.39 9.12
C GLU A 81 -3.90 -1.03 8.45
N TYR A 82 -4.65 -0.79 7.37
CA TYR A 82 -4.70 0.50 6.70
C TYR A 82 -5.94 1.24 7.16
N ASP A 83 -5.77 2.46 7.66
CA ASP A 83 -6.90 3.29 8.08
C ASP A 83 -7.59 3.88 6.85
N LEU A 84 -8.52 3.12 6.30
CA LEU A 84 -9.22 3.45 5.07
C LEU A 84 -10.07 4.71 5.23
N GLU A 85 -10.79 4.85 6.34
CA GLU A 85 -11.66 6.00 6.59
C GLU A 85 -10.87 7.31 6.68
N TRP A 86 -9.79 7.32 7.44
CA TRP A 86 -8.94 8.51 7.57
C TRP A 86 -8.30 8.88 6.24
N ASN A 87 -7.78 7.90 5.52
CA ASN A 87 -7.13 8.14 4.23
C ASN A 87 -8.14 8.56 3.16
N ARG A 88 -9.35 8.01 3.15
CA ARG A 88 -10.43 8.46 2.27
C ARG A 88 -10.73 9.95 2.46
N LYS A 89 -10.89 10.36 3.70
CA LYS A 89 -11.17 11.76 4.03
C LYS A 89 -10.06 12.67 3.52
N ARG A 90 -8.81 12.34 3.82
CA ARG A 90 -7.64 13.09 3.39
C ARG A 90 -7.55 13.21 1.87
N ILE A 91 -7.78 12.11 1.17
CA ILE A 91 -7.70 12.08 -0.30
C ILE A 91 -8.86 12.85 -0.93
N ARG A 92 -10.05 12.79 -0.38
CA ARG A 92 -11.18 13.62 -0.84
C ARG A 92 -10.88 15.11 -0.69
N GLU A 93 -10.26 15.51 0.38
CA GLU A 93 -9.82 16.90 0.58
C GLU A 93 -8.78 17.32 -0.47
N CYS A 94 -7.85 16.44 -0.81
CA CYS A 94 -6.89 16.69 -1.89
C CYS A 94 -7.56 16.81 -3.25
N LEU A 95 -8.53 15.96 -3.56
CA LEU A 95 -9.29 16.03 -4.81
C LEU A 95 -10.10 17.33 -4.91
N GLU A 96 -10.66 17.79 -3.82
CA GLU A 96 -11.39 19.05 -3.77
C GLU A 96 -10.45 20.24 -3.99
N ALA A 97 -9.26 20.21 -3.38
CA ALA A 97 -8.23 21.22 -3.59
C ALA A 97 -7.78 21.27 -5.07
N GLU A 98 -7.63 20.12 -5.70
CA GLU A 98 -7.28 20.03 -7.12
C GLU A 98 -8.36 20.66 -8.01
N LYS A 99 -9.63 20.42 -7.72
CA LYS A 99 -10.74 21.05 -8.43
C LYS A 99 -10.73 22.57 -8.32
N ASN A 100 -10.21 23.09 -7.21
CA ASN A 100 -10.08 24.53 -6.96
C ASN A 100 -8.80 25.11 -7.55
N GLY A 101 -8.08 24.38 -8.37
CA GLY A 101 -6.89 24.82 -9.09
C GLY A 101 -5.58 24.68 -8.31
N GLU A 102 -5.59 24.07 -7.14
CA GLU A 102 -4.36 23.80 -6.39
C GLU A 102 -3.59 22.63 -7.00
N GLN A 103 -2.27 22.75 -7.07
CA GLN A 103 -1.40 21.66 -7.48
C GLN A 103 -1.21 20.70 -6.31
N ILE A 104 -1.54 19.44 -6.51
CA ILE A 104 -1.29 18.39 -5.52
C ILE A 104 -0.38 17.31 -6.10
N CYS A 105 0.46 16.75 -5.23
CA CYS A 105 1.27 15.59 -5.58
C CYS A 105 0.55 14.33 -5.12
N TRP A 106 0.17 13.48 -6.05
CA TRP A 106 -0.51 12.23 -5.77
C TRP A 106 0.43 11.25 -5.06
N SER A 107 0.00 10.75 -3.92
CA SER A 107 0.68 9.65 -3.23
C SER A 107 0.35 8.30 -3.87
N GLU A 108 1.18 7.30 -3.60
CA GLU A 108 0.95 5.96 -4.12
C GLU A 108 -0.36 5.35 -3.60
N ASP A 109 -0.68 5.57 -2.33
CA ASP A 109 -1.92 5.09 -1.73
C ASP A 109 -3.16 5.84 -2.26
N ALA A 110 -3.05 7.14 -2.52
CA ALA A 110 -4.14 7.90 -3.14
C ALA A 110 -4.47 7.33 -4.53
N ALA A 111 -3.46 7.07 -5.35
CA ALA A 111 -3.65 6.46 -6.65
C ALA A 111 -4.29 5.08 -6.55
N LEU A 112 -3.89 4.27 -5.58
CA LEU A 112 -4.47 2.95 -5.34
C LEU A 112 -5.98 3.05 -5.06
N LEU A 113 -6.38 3.92 -4.13
CA LEU A 113 -7.77 4.06 -3.72
C LEU A 113 -8.65 4.59 -4.85
N VAL A 114 -8.15 5.55 -5.62
CA VAL A 114 -8.88 6.09 -6.79
C VAL A 114 -9.04 5.03 -7.87
N ASN A 115 -7.96 4.33 -8.22
CA ASN A 115 -7.98 3.31 -9.28
C ASN A 115 -8.89 2.13 -8.96
N HIS A 116 -9.11 1.83 -7.70
CA HIS A 116 -9.94 0.72 -7.26
C HIS A 116 -11.32 1.16 -6.74
N ASN A 117 -11.73 2.39 -7.02
CA ASN A 117 -13.05 2.93 -6.66
C ASN A 117 -13.34 2.84 -5.15
N LEU A 118 -12.31 3.01 -4.32
CA LEU A 118 -12.44 3.01 -2.86
C LEU A 118 -12.67 4.41 -2.29
N ILE A 119 -12.77 5.36 -3.16
CA ILE A 119 -13.11 6.76 -2.84
C ILE A 119 -14.37 7.16 -3.56
#